data_bd28b2f11b206eef7cdfb4b2bd70cd8e
#
_entry.id   bd28b2f11b206eef7cdfb4b2bd70cd8e
#
_cell.length_a   1.000
_cell.length_b   1.000
_cell.length_c   1.000
_cell.angle_alpha   90.00
_cell.angle_beta   90.00
_cell.angle_gamma   90.00
#
_symmetry.space_group_name_H-M   'P 1'
#
loop_
_entity.id
_entity.type
_entity.pdbx_description
1 polymer ?
#
loop_
_entity_poly.entity_id
_entity_poly.type
_entity_poly.pdbx_seq_one_letter_code
_entity_poly.pdbx_strand_id
1 'polypeptide(L)'
;YGPLQPIEARFGPRVDPDTLVAYDTKTLGRTYPACFGPAGADGTRAVRCIYIDTTNYYVMVAGHTTTIGTGTLSGPKHGDPDTLVDVTVTTSHIRDESGRRITIVDVSSYVGSGQFASASDAVGKEFFFAWTGTARPLPGNAAAVIERLLVLTRGIRPDLTSLSNISHQLTGWTLGGVVHAETSAWSLLREVILPIVPVQLVPTVDGIGAVYTSVLRERSEAVRHLVEGSTLASIGRPTWSAERGVSAIRNAITLEYGASAETRKFTRTARVDGRHHAELARSASRHGQRDASAFRSHWLYDSSTAHRAALEMVMRTAVNRPTYVYDA
;
A
#
# COMPACT_ATOMS: atom_id res chain seq x y z
N TYR A 1 30.78 -3.26 -1.95
CA TYR A 1 29.38 -3.53 -1.61
C TYR A 1 28.84 -4.45 -2.68
N GLY A 2 28.66 -5.75 -2.36
CA GLY A 2 28.00 -6.69 -3.23
C GLY A 2 26.52 -6.36 -3.39
N PRO A 3 25.85 -6.79 -4.47
CA PRO A 3 24.44 -6.58 -4.65
C PRO A 3 23.71 -7.20 -3.44
N LEU A 4 22.87 -6.39 -2.76
CA LEU A 4 21.99 -6.86 -1.71
C LEU A 4 21.12 -7.98 -2.31
N GLN A 5 21.45 -9.22 -2.02
CA GLN A 5 20.58 -10.32 -2.40
C GLN A 5 19.31 -10.22 -1.56
N PRO A 6 18.14 -10.11 -2.19
CA PRO A 6 16.88 -10.08 -1.48
C PRO A 6 16.71 -11.42 -0.78
N ILE A 7 16.88 -11.42 0.54
CA ILE A 7 16.55 -12.59 1.33
C ILE A 7 15.04 -12.57 1.53
N GLU A 8 14.39 -13.58 1.00
CA GLU A 8 12.95 -13.75 0.94
C GLU A 8 12.30 -13.72 2.32
N ALA A 9 11.83 -12.55 2.75
CA ALA A 9 10.80 -12.49 3.76
C ALA A 9 9.45 -12.67 3.08
N ARG A 10 8.90 -13.85 3.16
CA ARG A 10 7.60 -14.16 2.59
C ARG A 10 6.51 -13.66 3.52
N PHE A 11 5.61 -12.83 3.02
CA PHE A 11 4.36 -12.56 3.69
C PHE A 11 3.48 -13.80 3.62
N GLY A 12 3.13 -14.30 4.78
CA GLY A 12 2.16 -15.32 5.03
C GLY A 12 2.59 -16.76 4.70
N PRO A 13 2.37 -17.68 5.61
CA PRO A 13 2.28 -19.07 5.25
C PRO A 13 1.05 -19.28 4.39
N ARG A 14 1.07 -20.33 3.59
CA ARG A 14 -0.10 -20.79 2.86
C ARG A 14 -1.05 -21.51 3.82
N VAL A 15 -2.32 -21.48 3.51
CA VAL A 15 -3.30 -22.33 4.17
C VAL A 15 -2.96 -23.79 3.88
N ASP A 16 -2.62 -24.53 4.93
CA ASP A 16 -2.20 -25.91 4.86
C ASP A 16 -3.38 -26.81 5.29
N PRO A 17 -3.69 -27.86 4.52
CA PRO A 17 -4.78 -28.79 4.86
C PRO A 17 -4.60 -29.45 6.23
N ASP A 18 -3.36 -29.71 6.66
CA ASP A 18 -3.07 -30.40 7.91
C ASP A 18 -3.31 -29.53 9.15
N THR A 19 -3.58 -28.24 8.96
CA THR A 19 -3.69 -27.26 10.06
C THR A 19 -5.09 -26.71 10.27
N LEU A 20 -6.03 -26.95 9.37
CA LEU A 20 -7.43 -26.50 9.46
C LEU A 20 -8.37 -27.70 9.57
N VAL A 21 -9.20 -27.72 10.61
CA VAL A 21 -10.09 -28.86 10.93
C VAL A 21 -11.32 -28.92 10.01
N ALA A 22 -11.76 -27.78 9.47
CA ALA A 22 -12.87 -27.72 8.53
C ALA A 22 -12.74 -26.48 7.65
N TYR A 23 -12.23 -26.65 6.46
CA TYR A 23 -11.97 -25.55 5.52
C TYR A 23 -12.62 -25.79 4.17
N ASP A 24 -12.84 -24.73 3.43
CA ASP A 24 -13.19 -24.81 2.03
C ASP A 24 -11.98 -25.25 1.21
N THR A 25 -12.07 -26.32 0.44
CA THR A 25 -10.99 -26.86 -0.38
C THR A 25 -10.39 -25.88 -1.37
N LYS A 26 -11.15 -24.82 -1.76
CA LYS A 26 -10.63 -23.76 -2.63
C LYS A 26 -9.77 -22.74 -1.89
N THR A 27 -9.69 -22.80 -0.58
CA THR A 27 -8.81 -21.92 0.21
C THR A 27 -7.38 -22.47 0.35
N LEU A 28 -7.19 -23.73 0.03
CA LEU A 28 -5.89 -24.38 0.11
C LEU A 28 -4.83 -23.68 -0.75
N GLY A 29 -3.66 -23.50 -0.18
CA GLY A 29 -2.56 -22.84 -0.83
C GLY A 29 -2.71 -21.33 -1.00
N ARG A 30 -3.80 -20.72 -0.50
CA ARG A 30 -3.91 -19.25 -0.43
C ARG A 30 -3.04 -18.70 0.68
N THR A 31 -2.50 -17.52 0.43
CA THR A 31 -1.76 -16.76 1.43
C THR A 31 -2.71 -16.12 2.43
N TYR A 32 -2.40 -16.19 3.72
CA TYR A 32 -3.12 -15.46 4.75
C TYR A 32 -3.08 -13.95 4.46
N PRO A 33 -4.22 -13.24 4.38
CA PRO A 33 -4.24 -11.84 3.99
C PRO A 33 -3.52 -10.98 5.04
N ALA A 34 -2.52 -10.21 4.61
CA ALA A 34 -1.90 -9.19 5.43
C ALA A 34 -2.48 -7.83 5.06
N CYS A 35 -3.24 -7.25 6.00
CA CYS A 35 -3.99 -6.02 5.78
C CYS A 35 -3.28 -4.83 6.42
N PHE A 36 -2.98 -3.81 5.64
CA PHE A 36 -2.32 -2.59 6.05
C PHE A 36 -3.27 -1.39 5.96
N GLY A 37 -3.21 -0.53 6.98
CA GLY A 37 -3.90 0.75 7.00
C GLY A 37 -5.40 0.66 6.69
N PRO A 38 -5.97 1.72 6.13
CA PRO A 38 -7.40 1.81 5.87
C PRO A 38 -7.81 1.13 4.55
N ALA A 39 -7.26 -0.05 4.25
CA ALA A 39 -7.66 -0.79 3.06
C ALA A 39 -9.17 -1.06 3.10
N GLY A 40 -9.92 -0.50 2.15
CA GLY A 40 -11.37 -0.61 2.11
C GLY A 40 -12.15 0.26 3.09
N ALA A 41 -11.50 1.22 3.78
CA ALA A 41 -12.17 2.14 4.70
C ALA A 41 -13.23 3.04 4.04
N ASP A 42 -13.24 3.09 2.74
CA ASP A 42 -14.20 3.80 1.88
C ASP A 42 -15.38 2.93 1.43
N GLY A 43 -15.55 1.75 2.02
CA GLY A 43 -16.54 0.76 1.61
C GLY A 43 -16.09 -0.14 0.45
N THR A 44 -14.90 0.07 -0.09
CA THR A 44 -14.36 -0.81 -1.13
C THR A 44 -14.07 -2.19 -0.54
N ARG A 45 -14.55 -3.27 -1.17
CA ARG A 45 -14.29 -4.67 -0.79
C ARG A 45 -12.84 -5.05 -1.09
N ALA A 46 -11.92 -4.57 -0.24
CA ALA A 46 -10.47 -4.67 -0.46
C ALA A 46 -9.90 -6.03 -0.06
N VAL A 47 -10.49 -6.68 0.93
CA VAL A 47 -9.97 -7.94 1.47
C VAL A 47 -10.76 -9.10 0.88
N ARG A 48 -10.05 -10.03 0.25
CA ARG A 48 -10.60 -11.34 -0.10
C ARG A 48 -10.42 -12.27 1.08
N CYS A 49 -11.52 -12.63 1.69
CA CYS A 49 -11.54 -13.43 2.90
C CYS A 49 -11.38 -14.92 2.60
N ILE A 50 -11.05 -15.67 3.63
CA ILE A 50 -10.92 -17.12 3.58
C ILE A 50 -11.94 -17.74 4.54
N TYR A 51 -12.81 -18.63 4.02
CA TYR A 51 -13.71 -19.41 4.84
C TYR A 51 -12.92 -20.58 5.44
N ILE A 52 -12.58 -20.46 6.73
CA ILE A 52 -11.64 -21.38 7.38
C ILE A 52 -12.32 -22.49 8.17
N ASP A 53 -13.57 -22.31 8.54
CA ASP A 53 -14.29 -23.29 9.34
C ASP A 53 -15.75 -23.35 8.90
N THR A 54 -16.07 -24.36 8.11
CA THR A 54 -17.42 -24.56 7.58
C THR A 54 -18.40 -25.15 8.60
N THR A 55 -17.89 -25.71 9.71
CA THR A 55 -18.70 -26.25 10.80
C THR A 55 -19.16 -25.17 11.76
N ASN A 56 -18.25 -24.27 12.13
CA ASN A 56 -18.52 -23.17 13.06
C ASN A 56 -18.81 -21.83 12.34
N TYR A 57 -18.83 -21.82 11.01
CA TYR A 57 -19.09 -20.64 10.19
C TYR A 57 -18.12 -19.49 10.42
N TYR A 58 -16.81 -19.77 10.45
CA TYR A 58 -15.77 -18.76 10.65
C TYR A 58 -15.13 -18.32 9.33
N VAL A 59 -15.09 -17.01 9.12
CA VAL A 59 -14.44 -16.37 7.98
C VAL A 59 -13.22 -15.58 8.48
N MET A 60 -12.04 -15.90 7.95
CA MET A 60 -10.82 -15.16 8.25
C MET A 60 -10.77 -13.88 7.43
N VAL A 61 -10.68 -12.74 8.12
CA VAL A 61 -10.56 -11.41 7.51
C VAL A 61 -9.13 -10.85 7.56
N ALA A 62 -8.29 -11.34 8.46
CA ALA A 62 -6.87 -11.00 8.49
C ALA A 62 -6.03 -12.16 9.03
N GLY A 63 -4.88 -12.39 8.40
CA GLY A 63 -3.88 -13.38 8.80
C GLY A 63 -2.97 -12.90 9.95
N HIS A 64 -3.41 -11.95 10.73
CA HIS A 64 -2.74 -11.38 11.90
C HIS A 64 -3.78 -10.85 12.90
N THR A 65 -3.36 -10.57 14.12
CA THR A 65 -4.22 -9.98 15.15
C THR A 65 -4.60 -8.56 14.78
N THR A 66 -5.90 -8.28 14.76
CA THR A 66 -6.45 -6.92 14.58
C THR A 66 -7.80 -6.79 15.27
N THR A 67 -8.22 -5.56 15.52
CA THR A 67 -9.59 -5.23 15.93
C THR A 67 -10.36 -4.73 14.71
N ILE A 68 -11.49 -5.34 14.42
CA ILE A 68 -12.29 -4.97 13.24
C ILE A 68 -12.97 -3.61 13.44
N GLY A 69 -13.41 -3.28 14.66
CA GLY A 69 -14.28 -2.15 14.89
C GLY A 69 -15.63 -2.39 14.23
N THR A 70 -15.92 -1.67 13.14
CA THR A 70 -17.06 -1.92 12.28
C THR A 70 -16.58 -2.22 10.88
N GLY A 71 -17.18 -3.20 10.22
CA GLY A 71 -16.85 -3.56 8.85
C GLY A 71 -18.06 -4.11 8.10
N THR A 72 -17.96 -4.16 6.78
CA THR A 72 -18.93 -4.81 5.91
C THR A 72 -18.34 -6.10 5.39
N LEU A 73 -18.99 -7.21 5.71
CA LEU A 73 -18.69 -8.52 5.15
C LEU A 73 -19.69 -8.82 4.03
N SER A 74 -19.18 -9.06 2.84
CA SER A 74 -19.95 -9.46 1.67
C SER A 74 -19.74 -10.96 1.45
N GLY A 75 -20.83 -11.70 1.36
CA GLY A 75 -20.80 -13.15 1.14
C GLY A 75 -21.91 -13.64 0.24
N PRO A 76 -21.87 -14.92 -0.15
CA PRO A 76 -22.89 -15.54 -1.00
C PRO A 76 -24.26 -15.48 -0.35
N LYS A 77 -25.26 -15.01 -1.10
CA LYS A 77 -26.65 -14.81 -0.63
C LYS A 77 -27.37 -16.15 -0.47
N HIS A 78 -28.20 -16.24 0.56
CA HIS A 78 -29.11 -17.39 0.75
C HIS A 78 -30.08 -17.53 -0.43
N GLY A 79 -30.20 -18.74 -0.95
CA GLY A 79 -31.06 -19.05 -2.11
C GLY A 79 -30.50 -18.61 -3.48
N ASP A 80 -29.48 -17.78 -3.50
CA ASP A 80 -28.77 -17.33 -4.74
C ASP A 80 -27.27 -17.09 -4.46
N PRO A 81 -26.47 -18.18 -4.33
CA PRO A 81 -25.05 -18.07 -3.93
C PRO A 81 -24.15 -17.38 -4.95
N ASP A 82 -24.62 -17.08 -6.15
CA ASP A 82 -23.87 -16.33 -7.16
C ASP A 82 -23.99 -14.81 -6.96
N THR A 83 -24.97 -14.38 -6.18
CA THR A 83 -25.16 -12.99 -5.77
C THR A 83 -24.54 -12.77 -4.39
N LEU A 84 -23.88 -11.63 -4.19
CA LEU A 84 -23.35 -11.23 -2.89
C LEU A 84 -24.38 -10.41 -2.12
N VAL A 85 -24.43 -10.62 -0.80
CA VAL A 85 -25.18 -9.79 0.14
C VAL A 85 -24.20 -9.22 1.17
N ASP A 86 -24.45 -7.99 1.59
CA ASP A 86 -23.65 -7.28 2.57
C ASP A 86 -24.27 -7.36 3.96
N VAL A 87 -23.44 -7.65 4.95
CA VAL A 87 -23.82 -7.59 6.36
C VAL A 87 -22.82 -6.72 7.12
N THR A 88 -23.31 -5.93 8.06
CA THR A 88 -22.46 -5.17 8.96
C THR A 88 -22.00 -6.06 10.10
N VAL A 89 -20.69 -6.14 10.32
CA VAL A 89 -20.06 -6.86 11.42
C VAL A 89 -19.35 -5.90 12.35
N THR A 90 -19.59 -6.08 13.65
CA THR A 90 -19.03 -5.22 14.71
C THR A 90 -18.14 -6.00 15.67
N THR A 91 -18.14 -7.31 15.57
CA THR A 91 -17.35 -8.20 16.45
C THR A 91 -16.41 -9.06 15.64
N SER A 92 -15.23 -9.27 16.19
CA SER A 92 -14.25 -10.21 15.67
C SER A 92 -13.61 -10.99 16.82
N HIS A 93 -13.13 -12.15 16.51
CA HIS A 93 -12.43 -13.00 17.44
C HIS A 93 -10.99 -13.22 16.99
N ILE A 94 -10.10 -13.42 17.94
CA ILE A 94 -8.74 -13.87 17.67
C ILE A 94 -8.71 -15.39 17.86
N ARG A 95 -8.25 -16.08 16.85
CA ARG A 95 -8.08 -17.54 16.89
C ARG A 95 -6.62 -17.88 16.68
N ASP A 96 -6.15 -18.88 17.42
CA ASP A 96 -4.83 -19.45 17.20
C ASP A 96 -4.95 -20.59 16.17
N GLU A 97 -4.29 -20.40 15.04
CA GLU A 97 -4.21 -21.36 13.96
C GLU A 97 -2.74 -21.68 13.67
N SER A 98 -2.33 -22.91 13.94
CA SER A 98 -0.97 -23.41 13.65
C SER A 98 0.15 -22.52 14.18
N GLY A 99 0.01 -22.03 15.41
CA GLY A 99 0.95 -21.12 16.05
C GLY A 99 0.87 -19.67 15.53
N ARG A 100 -0.16 -19.34 14.78
CA ARG A 100 -0.43 -18.00 14.28
C ARG A 100 -1.75 -17.47 14.84
N ARG A 101 -1.73 -16.25 15.31
CA ARG A 101 -2.94 -15.55 15.75
C ARG A 101 -3.56 -14.82 14.56
N ILE A 102 -4.76 -15.23 14.18
CA ILE A 102 -5.53 -14.67 13.06
C ILE A 102 -6.79 -13.97 13.57
N THR A 103 -7.38 -13.12 12.74
CA THR A 103 -8.66 -12.46 13.03
C THR A 103 -9.75 -13.07 12.19
N ILE A 104 -10.81 -13.51 12.85
CA ILE A 104 -11.98 -14.16 12.25
C ILE A 104 -13.27 -13.39 12.58
N VAL A 105 -14.27 -13.60 11.74
CA VAL A 105 -15.66 -13.19 11.96
C VAL A 105 -16.50 -14.46 12.05
N ASP A 106 -17.34 -14.54 13.07
CA ASP A 106 -18.39 -15.56 13.18
C ASP A 106 -19.58 -15.11 12.33
N VAL A 107 -19.93 -15.91 11.35
CA VAL A 107 -21.06 -15.63 10.44
C VAL A 107 -22.27 -16.55 10.71
N SER A 108 -22.26 -17.35 11.77
CA SER A 108 -23.34 -18.29 12.10
C SER A 108 -24.71 -17.63 12.22
N SER A 109 -24.77 -16.46 12.86
CA SER A 109 -26.02 -15.70 13.00
C SER A 109 -26.58 -15.20 11.66
N TYR A 110 -25.74 -14.92 10.69
CA TYR A 110 -26.16 -14.45 9.36
C TYR A 110 -26.61 -15.60 8.47
N VAL A 111 -26.00 -16.77 8.61
CA VAL A 111 -26.47 -18.02 7.96
C VAL A 111 -27.83 -18.43 8.53
N GLY A 112 -27.95 -18.45 9.84
CA GLY A 112 -29.22 -18.80 10.51
C GLY A 112 -30.39 -17.84 10.23
N SER A 113 -30.09 -16.57 9.96
CA SER A 113 -31.07 -15.55 9.57
C SER A 113 -31.46 -15.60 8.09
N GLY A 114 -30.81 -16.47 7.28
CA GLY A 114 -31.06 -16.60 5.86
C GLY A 114 -30.43 -15.50 5.00
N GLN A 115 -29.53 -14.69 5.54
CA GLN A 115 -28.82 -13.68 4.76
C GLN A 115 -27.70 -14.32 3.92
N PHE A 116 -26.82 -15.11 4.56
CA PHE A 116 -25.79 -15.86 3.85
C PHE A 116 -26.27 -17.28 3.50
N ALA A 117 -25.75 -17.79 2.40
CA ALA A 117 -25.90 -19.17 2.00
C ALA A 117 -25.39 -20.13 3.10
N SER A 118 -25.92 -21.34 3.16
CA SER A 118 -25.40 -22.39 4.04
C SER A 118 -23.95 -22.72 3.72
N ALA A 119 -23.26 -23.36 4.64
CA ALA A 119 -21.84 -23.74 4.40
C ALA A 119 -21.69 -24.62 3.15
N SER A 120 -22.64 -25.55 2.92
CA SER A 120 -22.64 -26.42 1.73
C SER A 120 -22.78 -25.61 0.43
N ASP A 121 -23.65 -24.62 0.42
CA ASP A 121 -23.94 -23.80 -0.76
C ASP A 121 -22.86 -22.71 -0.99
N ALA A 122 -22.18 -22.31 0.09
CA ALA A 122 -21.09 -21.34 0.06
C ALA A 122 -19.73 -21.97 -0.32
N VAL A 123 -19.61 -23.31 -0.39
CA VAL A 123 -18.35 -23.98 -0.77
C VAL A 123 -17.85 -23.43 -2.10
N GLY A 124 -16.63 -22.93 -2.07
CA GLY A 124 -15.96 -22.36 -3.23
C GLY A 124 -16.44 -20.99 -3.66
N LYS A 125 -17.34 -20.38 -2.95
CA LYS A 125 -17.70 -18.97 -3.13
C LYS A 125 -16.76 -18.07 -2.35
N GLU A 126 -16.75 -16.80 -2.70
CA GLU A 126 -15.82 -15.84 -2.13
C GLU A 126 -16.52 -14.90 -1.16
N PHE A 127 -15.84 -14.62 -0.06
CA PHE A 127 -16.21 -13.58 0.88
C PHE A 127 -15.26 -12.41 0.71
N PHE A 128 -15.79 -11.21 0.88
CA PHE A 128 -14.98 -9.98 0.82
C PHE A 128 -15.26 -9.13 2.05
N PHE A 129 -14.26 -8.40 2.51
CA PHE A 129 -14.38 -7.52 3.66
C PHE A 129 -13.92 -6.10 3.34
N ALA A 130 -14.71 -5.15 3.81
CA ALA A 130 -14.39 -3.74 3.79
C ALA A 130 -14.36 -3.20 5.22
N TRP A 131 -13.29 -2.52 5.61
CA TRP A 131 -13.23 -1.83 6.87
C TRP A 131 -14.05 -0.56 6.82
N THR A 132 -14.95 -0.37 7.78
CA THR A 132 -15.64 0.90 7.99
C THR A 132 -15.28 1.41 9.37
N GLY A 133 -14.73 2.62 9.46
CA GLY A 133 -14.35 3.21 10.74
C GLY A 133 -12.84 3.25 11.03
N THR A 134 -12.50 3.39 12.32
CA THR A 134 -11.13 3.67 12.79
C THR A 134 -10.26 2.45 13.06
N ALA A 135 -10.79 1.25 12.95
CA ALA A 135 -10.01 0.03 13.17
C ALA A 135 -8.91 -0.11 12.11
N ARG A 136 -7.68 -0.39 12.58
CA ARG A 136 -6.49 -0.45 11.71
C ARG A 136 -5.73 -1.73 12.00
N PRO A 137 -5.71 -2.68 11.08
CA PRO A 137 -5.04 -3.97 11.28
C PRO A 137 -3.53 -3.86 11.44
N LEU A 138 -2.87 -3.21 10.50
CA LEU A 138 -1.44 -2.89 10.53
C LEU A 138 -1.25 -1.40 10.30
N PRO A 139 -0.05 -0.83 10.59
CA PRO A 139 0.18 0.58 10.38
C PRO A 139 -0.21 1.05 8.99
N GLY A 140 -0.88 2.21 8.91
CA GLY A 140 -1.24 2.86 7.65
C GLY A 140 -0.43 4.13 7.39
N ASN A 141 0.33 4.64 8.37
CA ASN A 141 1.27 5.72 8.11
C ASN A 141 2.41 5.20 7.23
N ALA A 142 2.78 5.96 6.21
CA ALA A 142 3.78 5.53 5.23
C ALA A 142 5.14 5.19 5.85
N ALA A 143 5.61 5.96 6.84
CA ALA A 143 6.88 5.67 7.53
C ALA A 143 6.81 4.32 8.26
N ALA A 144 5.73 4.07 9.00
CA ALA A 144 5.55 2.82 9.72
C ALA A 144 5.37 1.60 8.79
N VAL A 145 4.77 1.79 7.61
CA VAL A 145 4.70 0.75 6.56
C VAL A 145 6.11 0.44 6.05
N ILE A 146 6.91 1.46 5.72
CA ILE A 146 8.30 1.29 5.26
C ILE A 146 9.14 0.58 6.31
N GLU A 147 9.09 1.04 7.57
CA GLU A 147 9.78 0.41 8.69
C GLU A 147 9.41 -1.07 8.82
N ARG A 148 8.11 -1.38 8.82
CA ARG A 148 7.61 -2.75 8.92
C ARG A 148 8.13 -3.64 7.80
N LEU A 149 8.15 -3.16 6.57
CA LEU A 149 8.65 -3.89 5.43
C LEU A 149 10.16 -4.11 5.50
N LEU A 150 10.92 -3.12 5.97
CA LEU A 150 12.36 -3.26 6.19
C LEU A 150 12.68 -4.29 7.28
N VAL A 151 11.97 -4.24 8.42
CA VAL A 151 12.12 -5.23 9.50
C VAL A 151 11.82 -6.66 9.03
N LEU A 152 10.83 -6.82 8.15
CA LEU A 152 10.49 -8.13 7.59
C LEU A 152 11.50 -8.61 6.53
N THR A 153 12.33 -7.73 6.00
CA THR A 153 13.35 -8.10 5.02
C THR A 153 14.58 -8.66 5.71
N ARG A 154 14.80 -9.96 5.59
CA ARG A 154 15.95 -10.62 6.22
C ARG A 154 17.27 -10.07 5.67
N GLY A 155 18.25 -9.91 6.54
CA GLY A 155 19.59 -9.42 6.18
C GLY A 155 19.69 -7.90 6.01
N ILE A 156 18.58 -7.17 6.16
CA ILE A 156 18.58 -5.72 6.22
C ILE A 156 18.37 -5.28 7.67
N ARG A 157 19.25 -4.42 8.16
CA ARG A 157 19.05 -3.72 9.42
C ARG A 157 18.43 -2.36 9.12
N PRO A 158 17.21 -2.05 9.60
CA PRO A 158 16.65 -0.71 9.44
C PRO A 158 17.35 0.29 10.38
N ASP A 159 17.67 1.46 9.87
CA ASP A 159 18.07 2.60 10.69
C ASP A 159 16.83 3.30 11.24
N LEU A 160 16.44 2.93 12.45
CA LEU A 160 15.23 3.42 13.09
C LEU A 160 15.26 4.93 13.36
N THR A 161 16.45 5.51 13.59
CA THR A 161 16.62 6.96 13.78
C THR A 161 16.27 7.72 12.52
N SER A 162 16.80 7.28 11.38
CA SER A 162 16.48 7.87 10.09
C SER A 162 14.98 7.74 9.76
N LEU A 163 14.38 6.58 10.00
CA LEU A 163 12.95 6.33 9.78
C LEU A 163 12.05 7.18 10.68
N SER A 164 12.45 7.36 11.95
CA SER A 164 11.75 8.26 12.87
C SER A 164 11.78 9.72 12.37
N ASN A 165 12.92 10.17 11.88
CA ASN A 165 13.09 11.53 11.36
C ASN A 165 12.15 11.82 10.17
N ILE A 166 11.96 10.86 9.26
CA ILE A 166 11.04 11.05 8.12
C ILE A 166 9.57 10.89 8.52
N SER A 167 9.26 10.31 9.65
CA SER A 167 7.88 10.06 10.07
C SER A 167 7.07 11.35 10.19
N HIS A 168 7.69 12.42 10.68
CA HIS A 168 7.07 13.74 10.77
C HIS A 168 6.78 14.34 9.39
N GLN A 169 7.69 14.13 8.42
CA GLN A 169 7.54 14.63 7.05
C GLN A 169 6.49 13.84 6.26
N LEU A 170 6.27 12.58 6.64
CA LEU A 170 5.23 11.71 6.09
C LEU A 170 3.89 11.78 6.84
N THR A 171 3.72 12.76 7.74
CA THR A 171 2.43 12.99 8.39
C THR A 171 1.35 13.25 7.33
N GLY A 172 0.24 12.51 7.44
CA GLY A 172 -0.86 12.58 6.47
C GLY A 172 -0.63 11.76 5.18
N TRP A 173 0.48 11.01 5.07
CA TRP A 173 0.62 9.98 4.04
C TRP A 173 0.06 8.67 4.56
N THR A 174 -1.15 8.36 4.13
CA THR A 174 -1.86 7.16 4.57
C THR A 174 -1.85 6.11 3.46
N LEU A 175 -1.18 5.01 3.73
CA LEU A 175 -1.14 3.85 2.85
C LEU A 175 -2.07 2.77 3.40
N GLY A 176 -2.76 2.10 2.52
CA GLY A 176 -3.56 0.94 2.85
C GLY A 176 -3.50 -0.07 1.74
N GLY A 177 -3.41 -1.34 2.07
CA GLY A 177 -3.34 -2.37 1.06
C GLY A 177 -3.47 -3.76 1.67
N VAL A 178 -3.73 -4.74 0.83
CA VAL A 178 -3.83 -6.13 1.24
C VAL A 178 -2.89 -6.98 0.42
N VAL A 179 -2.06 -7.74 1.09
CA VAL A 179 -1.20 -8.73 0.46
C VAL A 179 -1.95 -10.05 0.43
N HIS A 180 -2.41 -10.46 -0.75
CA HIS A 180 -3.15 -11.71 -0.99
C HIS A 180 -2.31 -12.82 -1.60
N ALA A 181 -1.11 -12.50 -2.04
CA ALA A 181 -0.20 -13.45 -2.67
C ALA A 181 1.15 -13.44 -1.97
N GLU A 182 1.85 -14.55 -2.10
CA GLU A 182 3.23 -14.64 -1.62
C GLU A 182 4.10 -13.62 -2.35
N THR A 183 4.68 -12.69 -1.62
CA THR A 183 5.56 -11.65 -2.15
C THR A 183 6.69 -11.34 -1.19
N SER A 184 7.81 -10.91 -1.72
CA SER A 184 8.94 -10.43 -0.93
C SER A 184 8.61 -9.06 -0.33
N ALA A 185 8.92 -8.86 0.96
CA ALA A 185 8.78 -7.56 1.61
C ALA A 185 9.62 -6.48 0.90
N TRP A 186 10.79 -6.87 0.40
CA TRP A 186 11.67 -5.98 -0.35
C TRP A 186 11.08 -5.58 -1.72
N SER A 187 10.54 -6.54 -2.48
CA SER A 187 9.87 -6.24 -3.76
C SER A 187 8.66 -5.36 -3.54
N LEU A 188 7.84 -5.65 -2.51
CA LEU A 188 6.69 -4.83 -2.16
C LEU A 188 7.12 -3.40 -1.82
N LEU A 189 8.16 -3.24 -1.00
CA LEU A 189 8.69 -1.93 -0.65
C LEU A 189 9.17 -1.18 -1.90
N ARG A 190 10.05 -1.80 -2.68
CA ARG A 190 10.73 -1.14 -3.81
C ARG A 190 9.81 -0.87 -5.00
N GLU A 191 8.94 -1.81 -5.34
CA GLU A 191 8.17 -1.77 -6.58
C GLU A 191 6.78 -1.16 -6.39
N VAL A 192 6.26 -1.20 -5.17
CA VAL A 192 4.89 -0.76 -4.90
C VAL A 192 4.85 0.48 -4.00
N ILE A 193 5.59 0.48 -2.88
CA ILE A 193 5.49 1.56 -1.89
C ILE A 193 6.34 2.78 -2.27
N LEU A 194 7.63 2.60 -2.53
CA LEU A 194 8.52 3.71 -2.83
C LEU A 194 8.12 4.55 -4.05
N PRO A 195 7.52 3.99 -5.12
CA PRO A 195 7.05 4.81 -6.23
C PRO A 195 5.95 5.81 -5.88
N ILE A 196 5.15 5.53 -4.84
CA ILE A 196 3.99 6.36 -4.46
C ILE A 196 4.28 7.34 -3.31
N VAL A 197 5.39 7.18 -2.61
CA VAL A 197 5.79 8.07 -1.50
C VAL A 197 7.06 8.85 -1.87
N PRO A 198 7.25 10.08 -1.37
CA PRO A 198 8.45 10.87 -1.63
C PRO A 198 9.61 10.46 -0.71
N VAL A 199 10.03 9.20 -0.79
CA VAL A 199 11.09 8.64 0.04
C VAL A 199 12.08 7.89 -0.82
N GLN A 200 13.36 8.05 -0.49
CA GLN A 200 14.46 7.26 -1.03
C GLN A 200 15.16 6.51 0.11
N LEU A 201 15.42 5.23 -0.09
CA LEU A 201 16.24 4.44 0.82
C LEU A 201 17.71 4.73 0.57
N VAL A 202 18.48 4.90 1.64
CA VAL A 202 19.90 5.19 1.60
C VAL A 202 20.65 4.31 2.60
N PRO A 203 21.86 3.85 2.25
CA PRO A 203 22.77 3.23 3.21
C PRO A 203 23.18 4.25 4.27
N THR A 204 23.18 3.83 5.54
CA THR A 204 23.70 4.61 6.67
C THR A 204 24.70 3.76 7.44
N VAL A 205 25.36 4.33 8.42
CA VAL A 205 26.26 3.58 9.31
C VAL A 205 25.54 2.56 10.17
N ASP A 206 24.25 2.80 10.42
CA ASP A 206 23.40 1.94 11.25
C ASP A 206 22.57 0.92 10.45
N GLY A 207 22.62 1.01 9.10
CA GLY A 207 21.89 0.08 8.24
C GLY A 207 21.29 0.75 6.99
N ILE A 208 20.02 0.46 6.71
CA ILE A 208 19.26 1.13 5.65
C ILE A 208 18.34 2.16 6.29
N GLY A 209 18.62 3.41 6.02
CA GLY A 209 17.79 4.54 6.39
C GLY A 209 16.92 5.03 5.23
N ALA A 210 16.21 6.13 5.48
CA ALA A 210 15.33 6.74 4.50
C ALA A 210 15.45 8.26 4.53
N VAL A 211 15.37 8.87 3.35
CA VAL A 211 15.42 10.33 3.16
C VAL A 211 14.13 10.77 2.47
N TYR A 212 13.54 11.84 2.98
CA TYR A 212 12.39 12.48 2.36
C TYR A 212 12.83 13.29 1.13
N THR A 213 12.26 12.97 -0.03
CA THR A 213 12.69 13.50 -1.34
C THR A 213 11.57 14.23 -2.09
N SER A 214 10.65 14.85 -1.36
CA SER A 214 9.53 15.58 -1.97
C SER A 214 10.05 16.71 -2.88
N VAL A 215 9.51 16.74 -4.09
CA VAL A 215 9.76 17.83 -5.05
C VAL A 215 8.92 19.07 -4.76
N LEU A 216 7.93 18.94 -3.86
CA LEU A 216 7.07 20.04 -3.41
C LEU A 216 7.64 20.77 -2.19
N ARG A 217 8.78 20.31 -1.70
CA ARG A 217 9.44 20.89 -0.52
C ARG A 217 9.92 22.30 -0.81
N GLU A 218 9.66 23.22 0.09
CA GLU A 218 10.18 24.57 0.00
C GLU A 218 11.70 24.61 0.22
N ARG A 219 12.36 25.63 -0.36
CA ARG A 219 13.79 25.82 -0.20
C ARG A 219 14.21 26.01 1.26
N SER A 220 13.34 26.64 2.05
CA SER A 220 13.52 26.83 3.50
C SER A 220 13.58 25.51 4.29
N GLU A 221 13.01 24.42 3.73
CA GLU A 221 13.03 23.10 4.35
C GLU A 221 14.24 22.26 3.93
N ALA A 222 15.19 22.81 3.18
CA ALA A 222 16.39 22.10 2.76
C ALA A 222 17.18 21.63 3.98
N VAL A 223 17.50 20.35 4.03
CA VAL A 223 18.22 19.72 5.15
C VAL A 223 19.68 20.18 5.19
N ARG A 224 20.24 20.52 4.04
CA ARG A 224 21.65 20.89 3.92
C ARG A 224 21.84 21.86 2.78
N HIS A 225 22.59 22.94 3.05
CA HIS A 225 23.09 23.83 2.04
C HIS A 225 24.56 23.48 1.78
N LEU A 226 24.85 23.11 0.54
CA LEU A 226 26.25 22.89 0.12
C LEU A 226 26.80 24.22 -0.38
N VAL A 227 27.85 24.69 0.26
CA VAL A 227 28.52 25.93 -0.09
C VAL A 227 29.97 25.60 -0.40
N GLU A 228 30.45 26.00 -1.58
CA GLU A 228 31.83 25.81 -1.99
C GLU A 228 32.79 26.48 -1.00
N GLY A 229 33.84 25.78 -0.63
CA GLY A 229 34.83 26.22 0.33
C GLY A 229 34.47 26.11 1.80
N SER A 230 33.20 25.81 2.14
CA SER A 230 32.79 25.64 3.54
C SER A 230 32.29 24.22 3.86
N THR A 231 31.54 23.63 2.97
CA THR A 231 30.97 22.26 3.16
C THR A 231 31.55 21.25 2.16
N LEU A 232 32.14 21.72 1.08
CA LEU A 232 32.83 20.93 0.08
C LEU A 232 34.22 21.50 -0.15
N ALA A 233 35.24 20.66 -0.24
CA ALA A 233 36.64 21.07 -0.49
C ALA A 233 36.80 21.70 -1.88
N SER A 234 36.12 21.20 -2.86
CA SER A 234 35.91 21.80 -4.17
C SER A 234 34.61 21.33 -4.76
N ILE A 235 33.83 22.23 -5.33
CA ILE A 235 32.74 21.85 -6.22
C ILE A 235 33.37 21.80 -7.61
N GLY A 236 33.64 20.62 -8.14
CA GLY A 236 34.00 20.44 -9.54
C GLY A 236 32.95 21.14 -10.41
N ARG A 237 33.31 21.63 -11.60
CA ARG A 237 32.33 22.25 -12.52
C ARG A 237 31.14 21.30 -12.67
N PRO A 238 29.92 21.73 -12.31
CA PRO A 238 28.77 20.86 -12.41
C PRO A 238 28.63 20.40 -13.86
N THR A 239 28.67 19.11 -14.07
CA THR A 239 28.39 18.55 -15.40
C THR A 239 26.90 18.71 -15.64
N TRP A 240 26.57 19.53 -16.60
CA TRP A 240 25.20 19.84 -16.99
C TRP A 240 24.75 18.77 -17.97
N SER A 241 23.86 17.91 -17.59
CA SER A 241 23.15 17.05 -18.55
C SER A 241 21.71 17.47 -18.65
N ALA A 242 21.31 18.02 -19.78
CA ALA A 242 19.91 18.22 -20.13
C ALA A 242 19.34 16.90 -20.65
N GLU A 243 19.28 15.88 -19.81
CA GLU A 243 18.95 14.51 -20.23
C GLU A 243 17.49 14.33 -20.68
N ARG A 244 16.61 15.28 -20.39
CA ARG A 244 15.20 15.17 -20.79
C ARG A 244 14.86 16.15 -21.90
N GLY A 245 14.71 15.63 -23.11
CA GLY A 245 14.10 16.37 -24.18
C GLY A 245 12.65 16.80 -23.84
N VAL A 246 12.16 17.84 -24.50
CA VAL A 246 10.76 18.34 -24.35
C VAL A 246 9.72 17.21 -24.47
N SER A 247 10.04 16.18 -25.24
CA SER A 247 9.19 14.97 -25.39
C SER A 247 8.97 14.19 -24.10
N ALA A 248 9.87 14.30 -23.13
CA ALA A 248 9.77 13.60 -21.84
C ALA A 248 8.94 14.37 -20.80
N ILE A 249 8.61 15.63 -21.06
CA ILE A 249 7.79 16.44 -20.15
C ILE A 249 6.38 15.86 -20.08
N ARG A 250 5.90 15.67 -18.85
CA ARG A 250 4.51 15.31 -18.52
C ARG A 250 4.03 16.27 -17.45
N ASN A 251 2.91 16.94 -17.69
CA ASN A 251 2.36 17.96 -16.78
C ASN A 251 0.91 17.68 -16.36
N ALA A 252 0.42 16.50 -16.68
CA ALA A 252 -0.83 15.97 -16.20
C ALA A 252 -0.69 14.45 -15.96
N ILE A 253 -1.37 13.94 -14.95
CA ILE A 253 -1.40 12.50 -14.61
C ILE A 253 -2.79 12.10 -14.10
N THR A 254 -3.18 10.88 -14.38
CA THR A 254 -4.32 10.21 -13.77
C THR A 254 -3.80 9.04 -12.94
N LEU A 255 -4.19 9.00 -11.66
CA LEU A 255 -3.87 7.92 -10.73
C LEU A 255 -5.16 7.19 -10.39
N GLU A 256 -5.22 5.89 -10.67
CA GLU A 256 -6.32 5.00 -10.33
C GLU A 256 -6.02 4.34 -8.98
N TYR A 257 -6.98 4.37 -8.05
CA TYR A 257 -6.81 3.85 -6.68
C TYR A 257 -8.12 3.27 -6.13
N GLY A 258 -8.10 2.75 -4.88
CA GLY A 258 -9.27 2.09 -4.29
C GLY A 258 -9.51 0.74 -4.96
N ALA A 259 -8.53 -0.16 -4.93
CA ALA A 259 -8.62 -1.45 -5.58
C ALA A 259 -9.64 -2.36 -4.88
N SER A 260 -10.61 -2.85 -5.63
CA SER A 260 -11.58 -3.85 -5.18
C SER A 260 -11.06 -5.26 -5.47
N ALA A 261 -11.01 -6.11 -4.44
CA ALA A 261 -10.64 -7.52 -4.59
C ALA A 261 -11.74 -8.32 -5.33
N GLU A 262 -13.00 -7.91 -5.20
CA GLU A 262 -14.15 -8.51 -5.85
C GLU A 262 -14.11 -8.30 -7.37
N THR A 263 -14.10 -7.04 -7.79
CA THR A 263 -14.18 -6.69 -9.21
C THR A 263 -12.82 -6.69 -9.90
N ARG A 264 -11.72 -6.73 -9.13
CA ARG A 264 -10.33 -6.56 -9.60
C ARG A 264 -10.11 -5.25 -10.35
N LYS A 265 -10.93 -4.23 -10.04
CA LYS A 265 -10.89 -2.90 -10.65
C LYS A 265 -10.58 -1.84 -9.61
N PHE A 266 -10.13 -0.70 -10.08
CA PHE A 266 -10.01 0.50 -9.27
C PHE A 266 -11.33 1.26 -9.29
N THR A 267 -11.77 1.72 -8.13
CA THR A 267 -13.07 2.38 -7.95
C THR A 267 -12.99 3.89 -8.03
N ARG A 268 -11.77 4.45 -7.96
CA ARG A 268 -11.52 5.88 -7.86
C ARG A 268 -10.36 6.32 -8.73
N THR A 269 -10.38 7.62 -9.07
CA THR A 269 -9.31 8.28 -9.81
C THR A 269 -8.94 9.62 -9.17
N ALA A 270 -7.66 9.94 -9.16
CA ALA A 270 -7.13 11.26 -8.84
C ALA A 270 -6.49 11.84 -10.10
N ARG A 271 -7.02 12.96 -10.61
CA ARG A 271 -6.43 13.69 -11.72
C ARG A 271 -5.71 14.92 -11.23
N VAL A 272 -4.48 15.08 -11.66
CA VAL A 272 -3.64 16.25 -11.37
C VAL A 272 -3.14 16.84 -12.67
N ASP A 273 -3.32 18.15 -12.82
CA ASP A 273 -2.93 18.94 -14.01
C ASP A 273 -2.65 20.40 -13.61
N GLY A 274 -2.55 21.30 -14.59
CA GLY A 274 -2.25 22.72 -14.39
C GLY A 274 -3.18 23.48 -13.46
N ARG A 275 -4.37 22.94 -13.13
CA ARG A 275 -5.30 23.56 -12.19
C ARG A 275 -4.88 23.34 -10.72
N HIS A 276 -4.01 22.37 -10.47
CA HIS A 276 -3.64 21.94 -9.11
C HIS A 276 -2.34 22.54 -8.62
N HIS A 277 -1.48 23.06 -9.53
CA HIS A 277 -0.21 23.65 -9.14
C HIS A 277 0.30 24.65 -10.18
N ALA A 278 0.84 25.79 -9.74
CA ALA A 278 1.31 26.86 -10.63
C ALA A 278 2.42 26.43 -11.59
N GLU A 279 3.32 25.54 -11.17
CA GLU A 279 4.37 24.99 -12.02
C GLU A 279 3.80 24.12 -13.16
N LEU A 280 2.78 23.33 -12.88
CA LEU A 280 2.09 22.52 -13.88
C LEU A 280 1.36 23.42 -14.89
N ALA A 281 0.73 24.51 -14.42
CA ALA A 281 0.10 25.50 -15.28
C ALA A 281 1.12 26.17 -16.21
N ARG A 282 2.28 26.58 -15.68
CA ARG A 282 3.38 27.15 -16.47
C ARG A 282 3.94 26.16 -17.49
N SER A 283 4.11 24.90 -17.10
CA SER A 283 4.56 23.84 -18.00
C SER A 283 3.55 23.59 -19.11
N ALA A 284 2.25 23.54 -18.80
CA ALA A 284 1.18 23.36 -19.76
C ALA A 284 1.07 24.56 -20.74
N SER A 285 1.26 25.78 -20.25
CA SER A 285 1.31 26.99 -21.09
C SER A 285 2.47 26.97 -22.09
N ARG A 286 3.64 26.46 -21.68
CA ARG A 286 4.85 26.42 -22.53
C ARG A 286 4.88 25.26 -23.52
N HIS A 287 4.36 24.10 -23.11
CA HIS A 287 4.58 22.84 -23.82
C HIS A 287 3.28 22.17 -24.27
N GLY A 288 2.11 22.80 -24.02
CA GLY A 288 0.81 22.18 -24.14
C GLY A 288 0.56 21.18 -23.01
N GLN A 289 -0.69 20.77 -22.84
CA GLN A 289 -1.03 19.70 -21.90
C GLN A 289 -0.48 18.36 -22.39
N ARG A 290 0.28 17.69 -21.54
CA ARG A 290 0.93 16.40 -21.83
C ARG A 290 0.64 15.42 -20.71
N ASP A 291 -0.20 14.46 -21.01
CA ASP A 291 -0.58 13.43 -20.05
C ASP A 291 0.53 12.38 -19.87
N ALA A 292 0.82 12.03 -18.63
CA ALA A 292 1.56 10.82 -18.31
C ALA A 292 0.64 9.61 -18.50
N SER A 293 1.24 8.43 -18.68
CA SER A 293 0.50 7.18 -18.61
C SER A 293 -0.24 7.08 -17.27
N ALA A 294 -1.45 6.53 -17.28
CA ALA A 294 -2.19 6.32 -16.04
C ALA A 294 -1.40 5.44 -15.09
N PHE A 295 -1.29 5.88 -13.84
CA PHE A 295 -0.65 5.11 -12.78
C PHE A 295 -1.72 4.41 -11.95
N ARG A 296 -1.42 3.20 -11.48
CA ARG A 296 -2.35 2.38 -10.70
C ARG A 296 -1.71 1.98 -9.38
N SER A 297 -2.45 2.15 -8.28
CA SER A 297 -1.97 1.75 -6.97
C SER A 297 -3.01 0.99 -6.17
N HIS A 298 -2.67 -0.24 -5.79
CA HIS A 298 -3.44 -1.06 -4.86
C HIS A 298 -3.23 -0.68 -3.40
N TRP A 299 -2.39 0.34 -3.13
CA TRP A 299 -2.00 0.78 -1.79
C TRP A 299 -2.49 2.17 -1.42
N LEU A 300 -3.41 2.71 -2.21
CA LEU A 300 -4.03 3.99 -1.94
C LEU A 300 -5.55 3.81 -1.85
N TYR A 301 -6.13 4.25 -0.75
CA TYR A 301 -7.57 4.28 -0.49
C TYR A 301 -8.03 5.66 -0.02
N ASP A 302 -7.12 6.48 0.48
CA ASP A 302 -7.37 7.86 0.85
C ASP A 302 -7.18 8.81 -0.33
N SER A 303 -8.17 9.68 -0.58
CA SER A 303 -8.15 10.60 -1.72
C SER A 303 -7.09 11.70 -1.57
N SER A 304 -6.83 12.15 -0.35
CA SER A 304 -5.82 13.17 -0.06
C SER A 304 -4.43 12.63 -0.38
N THR A 305 -4.11 11.42 0.09
CA THR A 305 -2.84 10.76 -0.21
C THR A 305 -2.71 10.46 -1.70
N ALA A 306 -3.77 10.01 -2.37
CA ALA A 306 -3.75 9.74 -3.80
C ALA A 306 -3.47 11.03 -4.62
N HIS A 307 -4.08 12.16 -4.25
CA HIS A 307 -3.80 13.44 -4.87
C HIS A 307 -2.36 13.91 -4.65
N ARG A 308 -1.85 13.79 -3.42
CA ARG A 308 -0.44 14.14 -3.11
C ARG A 308 0.53 13.27 -3.88
N ALA A 309 0.29 11.95 -3.95
CA ALA A 309 1.12 11.03 -4.72
C ALA A 309 1.12 11.39 -6.21
N ALA A 310 -0.05 11.65 -6.80
CA ALA A 310 -0.16 12.08 -8.19
C ALA A 310 0.58 13.40 -8.45
N LEU A 311 0.47 14.37 -7.52
CA LEU A 311 1.17 15.65 -7.63
C LEU A 311 2.68 15.46 -7.55
N GLU A 312 3.20 14.68 -6.60
CA GLU A 312 4.63 14.36 -6.50
C GLU A 312 5.15 13.68 -7.77
N MET A 313 4.41 12.73 -8.32
CA MET A 313 4.80 12.01 -9.54
C MET A 313 4.88 12.95 -10.75
N VAL A 314 3.87 13.76 -10.98
CA VAL A 314 3.84 14.63 -12.15
C VAL A 314 4.82 15.79 -12.03
N MET A 315 5.05 16.33 -10.84
CA MET A 315 6.02 17.41 -10.62
C MET A 315 7.47 16.98 -10.90
N ARG A 316 7.78 15.70 -10.73
CA ARG A 316 9.09 15.14 -11.10
C ARG A 316 9.35 15.18 -12.61
N THR A 317 8.29 15.24 -13.42
CA THR A 317 8.37 15.19 -14.88
C THR A 317 7.90 16.47 -15.57
N ALA A 318 7.20 17.34 -14.84
CA ALA A 318 6.60 18.56 -15.40
C ALA A 318 7.62 19.64 -15.75
N VAL A 319 8.75 19.65 -15.08
CA VAL A 319 9.82 20.63 -15.26
C VAL A 319 11.09 19.90 -15.66
N ASN A 320 11.75 20.40 -16.70
CA ASN A 320 13.08 19.93 -17.06
C ASN A 320 14.08 20.49 -16.03
N ARG A 321 14.39 19.67 -15.02
CA ARG A 321 15.34 20.05 -13.97
C ARG A 321 16.73 19.59 -14.37
N PRO A 322 17.73 20.47 -14.38
CA PRO A 322 19.10 20.05 -14.59
C PRO A 322 19.54 19.12 -13.46
N THR A 323 20.21 18.04 -13.81
CA THR A 323 20.89 17.19 -12.85
C THR A 323 22.29 17.70 -12.65
N TYR A 324 22.64 18.04 -11.43
CA TYR A 324 24.02 18.42 -11.07
C TYR A 324 24.71 17.19 -10.44
N VAL A 325 25.84 16.82 -11.01
CA VAL A 325 26.72 15.80 -10.43
C VAL A 325 27.89 16.54 -9.79
N TYR A 326 28.10 16.30 -8.51
CA TYR A 326 29.20 16.81 -7.74
C TYR A 326 30.14 15.66 -7.39
N ASP A 327 31.39 15.79 -7.64
CA ASP A 327 32.42 14.89 -7.10
C ASP A 327 32.66 15.31 -5.64
N ALA A 328 32.36 14.36 -4.71
CA ALA A 328 32.48 14.55 -3.27
C ALA A 328 33.76 13.89 -2.73
#